data_f52e5c30028c0a652dbf22c88e96d7f9
#
_entry.id   f52e5c30028c0a652dbf22c88e96d7f9
#
_cell.length_a   1.000
_cell.length_b   1.000
_cell.length_c   1.000
_cell.angle_alpha   90.00
_cell.angle_beta   90.00
_cell.angle_gamma   90.00
#
_symmetry.space_group_name_H-M   'P 1'
#
loop_
_entity.id
_entity.type
_entity.pdbx_description
1 polymer ?
#
loop_
_entity_poly.entity_id
_entity_poly.type
_entity_poly.pdbx_seq_one_letter_code
_entity_poly.pdbx_strand_id
1 'polypeptide(L)'
;MSVDDGLRPIIRKWLPMHDQQSIDSGGVGRGIPDTNWAGLGAEGWIEYKATGGYAVTLRPEQIGWIARRVRHGGRVHVAVRRRNSGGIRRGPPIDELWLFHGCYVKTARVLGLRGLNDVHRWSGGPTSWCWDEILTVLTA
;
A
#
# COMPACT_ATOMS: atom_id res chain seq x y z
N MET A 1 -4.94 15.09 -8.13
CA MET A 1 -4.93 13.86 -7.32
C MET A 1 -3.55 13.72 -6.69
N SER A 2 -3.47 13.44 -5.39
CA SER A 2 -2.20 13.16 -4.75
C SER A 2 -1.64 11.80 -5.19
N VAL A 3 -0.35 11.57 -5.01
CA VAL A 3 0.33 10.34 -5.43
C VAL A 3 -0.29 9.10 -4.77
N ASP A 4 -0.79 9.23 -3.55
CA ASP A 4 -1.42 8.14 -2.79
C ASP A 4 -2.93 8.28 -2.69
N ASP A 5 -3.51 9.26 -3.36
CA ASP A 5 -4.95 9.57 -3.35
C ASP A 5 -5.51 9.69 -1.92
N GLY A 6 -4.76 10.32 -1.03
CA GLY A 6 -5.16 10.54 0.35
C GLY A 6 -5.10 9.31 1.25
N LEU A 7 -4.46 8.23 0.79
CA LEU A 7 -4.44 6.97 1.53
C LEU A 7 -3.69 7.07 2.86
N ARG A 8 -2.59 7.82 2.91
CA ARG A 8 -1.81 7.99 4.14
C ARG A 8 -2.62 8.53 5.31
N PRO A 9 -3.32 9.69 5.17
CA PRO A 9 -4.16 10.20 6.27
C PRO A 9 -5.34 9.27 6.60
N ILE A 10 -5.87 8.55 5.62
CA ILE A 10 -6.94 7.57 5.85
C ILE A 10 -6.44 6.44 6.76
N ILE A 11 -5.31 5.83 6.44
CA ILE A 11 -4.74 4.75 7.25
C ILE A 11 -4.38 5.27 8.65
N ARG A 12 -3.81 6.47 8.73
CA ARG A 12 -3.50 7.08 10.03
C ARG A 12 -4.75 7.30 10.89
N LYS A 13 -5.85 7.70 10.28
CA LYS A 13 -7.12 7.91 10.97
C LYS A 13 -7.71 6.61 11.51
N TRP A 14 -7.72 5.56 10.70
CA TRP A 14 -8.40 4.31 11.01
C TRP A 14 -7.56 3.32 11.82
N LEU A 15 -6.25 3.54 11.90
CA LEU A 15 -5.33 2.71 12.69
C LEU A 15 -4.58 3.56 13.73
N PRO A 16 -5.31 4.23 14.67
CA PRO A 16 -4.71 5.19 15.58
C PRO A 16 -3.78 4.56 16.64
N MET A 17 -3.89 3.25 16.86
CA MET A 17 -3.03 2.57 17.82
C MET A 17 -1.61 2.35 17.32
N HIS A 18 -1.36 2.56 16.04
CA HIS A 18 -0.01 2.45 15.50
C HIS A 18 0.74 3.77 15.67
N ASP A 19 1.97 3.68 16.16
CA ASP A 19 2.90 4.79 16.09
C ASP A 19 3.37 4.91 14.65
N GLN A 20 2.88 5.91 13.94
CA GLN A 20 3.14 6.11 12.53
C GLN A 20 4.00 7.34 12.31
N GLN A 21 5.11 7.14 11.62
CA GLN A 21 6.01 8.22 11.25
C GLN A 21 6.12 8.33 9.74
N SER A 22 5.73 9.47 9.20
CA SER A 22 5.91 9.77 7.79
C SER A 22 7.39 10.02 7.51
N ILE A 23 7.89 9.42 6.44
CA ILE A 23 9.26 9.57 6.01
C ILE A 23 9.28 10.55 4.85
N ASP A 24 9.88 11.71 5.08
CA ASP A 24 10.12 12.69 4.02
C ASP A 24 11.60 12.66 3.69
N SER A 25 11.92 12.07 2.55
CA SER A 25 13.31 11.93 2.13
C SER A 25 13.86 13.19 1.45
N GLY A 26 13.02 14.17 1.14
CA GLY A 26 13.41 15.36 0.41
C GLY A 26 14.09 15.05 -0.93
N GLY A 27 13.77 13.92 -1.54
CA GLY A 27 14.42 13.44 -2.75
C GLY A 27 15.74 12.74 -2.53
N VAL A 28 16.20 12.61 -1.29
CA VAL A 28 17.49 12.00 -0.94
C VAL A 28 17.35 10.54 -0.50
N GLY A 29 16.24 10.20 0.15
CA GLY A 29 15.98 8.84 0.60
C GLY A 29 15.54 7.93 -0.53
N ARG A 30 16.50 7.24 -1.11
CA ARG A 30 16.32 6.46 -2.33
C ARG A 30 15.45 5.23 -2.10
N GLY A 31 14.16 5.36 -2.42
CA GLY A 31 13.23 4.23 -2.39
C GLY A 31 12.73 3.84 -1.01
N ILE A 32 13.01 4.61 0.03
CA ILE A 32 12.49 4.37 1.38
C ILE A 32 10.95 4.50 1.34
N PRO A 33 10.20 3.53 1.91
CA PRO A 33 8.74 3.62 1.95
C PRO A 33 8.23 4.83 2.74
N ASP A 34 6.98 5.22 2.46
CA ASP A 34 6.38 6.47 2.94
C ASP A 34 6.21 6.53 4.47
N THR A 35 5.95 5.41 5.11
CA THR A 35 5.65 5.37 6.55
C THR A 35 6.37 4.21 7.23
N ASN A 36 7.01 4.51 8.35
CA ASN A 36 7.42 3.51 9.33
C ASN A 36 6.38 3.49 10.45
N TRP A 37 6.00 2.31 10.90
CA TRP A 37 5.00 2.18 11.96
C TRP A 37 5.46 1.15 13.00
N ALA A 38 4.96 1.32 14.22
CA ALA A 38 5.13 0.37 15.31
C ALA A 38 3.82 0.27 16.09
N GLY A 39 3.49 -0.90 16.54
CA GLY A 39 2.30 -1.13 17.34
C GLY A 39 2.01 -2.62 17.50
N LEU A 40 1.31 -2.98 18.59
CA LEU A 40 0.89 -4.35 18.89
C LEU A 40 2.06 -5.36 18.86
N GLY A 41 3.24 -4.93 19.28
CA GLY A 41 4.42 -5.79 19.30
C GLY A 41 5.09 -6.00 17.95
N ALA A 42 4.69 -5.25 16.94
CA ALA A 42 5.24 -5.35 15.58
C ALA A 42 5.73 -4.00 15.10
N GLU A 43 6.58 -4.03 14.09
CA GLU A 43 7.07 -2.82 13.41
C GLU A 43 7.17 -3.12 11.92
N GLY A 44 6.96 -2.12 11.10
CA GLY A 44 7.05 -2.30 9.66
C GLY A 44 7.03 -1.00 8.87
N TRP A 45 6.89 -1.16 7.57
CA TRP A 45 6.91 -0.08 6.60
C TRP A 45 5.74 -0.22 5.65
N ILE A 46 5.19 0.91 5.23
CA ILE A 46 4.12 0.95 4.22
C ILE A 46 4.51 1.94 3.12
N GLU A 47 4.46 1.48 1.88
CA GLU A 47 4.52 2.32 0.69
C GLU A 47 3.09 2.50 0.18
N TYR A 48 2.70 3.75 -0.10
CA TYR A 48 1.36 4.07 -0.58
C TYR A 48 1.37 4.34 -2.08
N LYS A 49 0.40 3.78 -2.78
CA LYS A 49 0.21 4.00 -4.21
C LYS A 49 -1.26 4.26 -4.51
N ALA A 50 -1.51 4.91 -5.65
CA ALA A 50 -2.86 5.13 -6.16
C ALA A 50 -2.91 4.78 -7.63
N THR A 51 -4.04 4.23 -8.08
CA THR A 51 -4.25 3.89 -9.48
C THR A 51 -5.74 3.95 -9.81
N GLY A 52 -6.08 4.22 -11.05
CA GLY A 52 -7.46 4.08 -11.53
C GLY A 52 -7.71 2.74 -12.19
N GLY A 53 -6.66 2.07 -12.61
CA GLY A 53 -6.68 0.75 -13.23
C GLY A 53 -6.03 -0.30 -12.33
N TYR A 54 -5.13 -1.09 -12.90
CA TYR A 54 -4.44 -2.16 -12.17
C TYR A 54 -2.92 -2.00 -12.16
N ALA A 55 -2.38 -1.02 -12.89
CA ALA A 55 -0.94 -0.79 -12.91
C ALA A 55 -0.46 -0.23 -11.57
N VAL A 56 0.70 -0.70 -11.12
CA VAL A 56 1.35 -0.20 -9.91
C VAL A 56 2.69 0.41 -10.32
N THR A 57 2.81 1.72 -10.13
CA THR A 57 4.03 2.45 -10.49
C THR A 57 5.04 2.39 -9.35
N LEU A 58 6.05 1.54 -9.50
CA LEU A 58 7.14 1.38 -8.55
C LEU A 58 8.45 1.74 -9.25
N ARG A 59 9.20 2.67 -8.67
CA ARG A 59 10.50 3.04 -9.20
C ARG A 59 11.54 1.96 -8.87
N PRO A 60 12.59 1.80 -9.68
CA PRO A 60 13.63 0.80 -9.42
C PRO A 60 14.23 0.90 -8.03
N GLU A 61 14.47 2.11 -7.52
CA GLU A 61 15.02 2.30 -6.17
C GLU A 61 14.05 1.88 -5.08
N GLN A 62 12.74 2.02 -5.28
CA GLN A 62 11.72 1.52 -4.35
C GLN A 62 11.73 0.00 -4.31
N ILE A 63 11.78 -0.62 -5.47
CA ILE A 63 11.85 -2.09 -5.58
C ILE A 63 13.12 -2.60 -4.90
N GLY A 64 14.26 -1.97 -5.18
CA GLY A 64 15.55 -2.36 -4.61
C GLY A 64 15.56 -2.28 -3.08
N TRP A 65 15.06 -1.17 -2.53
CA TRP A 65 15.01 -0.98 -1.09
C TRP A 65 14.09 -2.01 -0.42
N ILE A 66 12.88 -2.17 -0.95
CA ILE A 66 11.88 -3.09 -0.40
C ILE A 66 12.36 -4.54 -0.47
N ALA A 67 12.85 -4.97 -1.63
CA ALA A 67 13.33 -6.34 -1.82
C ALA A 67 14.49 -6.66 -0.87
N ARG A 68 15.43 -5.73 -0.70
CA ARG A 68 16.55 -5.91 0.22
C ARG A 68 16.07 -6.00 1.67
N ARG A 69 15.16 -5.11 2.09
CA ARG A 69 14.63 -5.09 3.44
C ARG A 69 13.91 -6.39 3.78
N VAL A 70 13.06 -6.87 2.87
CA VAL A 70 12.33 -8.11 3.02
C VAL A 70 13.29 -9.31 3.11
N ARG A 71 14.32 -9.33 2.28
CA ARG A 71 15.32 -10.40 2.29
C ARG A 71 16.04 -10.51 3.65
N HIS A 72 16.18 -9.40 4.36
CA HIS A 72 16.79 -9.35 5.69
C HIS A 72 15.77 -9.48 6.84
N GLY A 73 14.55 -9.91 6.53
CA GLY A 73 13.52 -10.16 7.54
C GLY A 73 12.66 -8.98 7.90
N GLY A 74 12.80 -7.85 7.19
CA GLY A 74 11.96 -6.68 7.44
C GLY A 74 10.53 -6.87 6.97
N ARG A 75 9.60 -6.22 7.67
CA ARG A 75 8.18 -6.22 7.32
C ARG A 75 7.88 -4.99 6.48
N VAL A 76 7.52 -5.20 5.22
CA VAL A 76 7.15 -4.12 4.28
C VAL A 76 5.89 -4.52 3.54
N HIS A 77 4.94 -3.60 3.48
CA HIS A 77 3.71 -3.75 2.70
C HIS A 77 3.57 -2.60 1.71
N VAL A 78 2.87 -2.87 0.63
CA VAL A 78 2.44 -1.85 -0.32
C VAL A 78 0.92 -1.78 -0.25
N ALA A 79 0.40 -0.59 -0.01
CA ALA A 79 -1.02 -0.30 0.05
C ALA A 79 -1.39 0.53 -1.17
N VAL A 80 -2.30 0.03 -2.00
CA VAL A 80 -2.71 0.70 -3.23
C VAL A 80 -4.19 1.03 -3.16
N ARG A 81 -4.51 2.31 -3.27
CA ARG A 81 -5.90 2.72 -3.44
C ARG A 81 -6.22 2.68 -4.93
N ARG A 82 -7.14 1.81 -5.30
CA ARG A 82 -7.66 1.75 -6.66
C ARG A 82 -9.01 2.41 -6.68
N ARG A 83 -9.08 3.59 -7.31
CA ARG A 83 -10.30 4.37 -7.33
C ARG A 83 -10.54 4.97 -8.72
N ASN A 84 -11.77 4.84 -9.22
CA ASN A 84 -12.21 5.55 -10.40
C ASN A 84 -13.71 5.81 -10.32
N SER A 85 -14.17 6.80 -11.09
CA SER A 85 -15.58 7.22 -11.08
C SER A 85 -16.51 6.30 -11.86
N GLY A 86 -15.98 5.21 -12.44
CA GLY A 86 -16.76 4.34 -13.29
C GLY A 86 -17.03 4.95 -14.65
N GLY A 87 -18.03 4.43 -15.35
CA GLY A 87 -18.44 4.89 -16.66
C GLY A 87 -19.05 3.76 -17.48
N ILE A 88 -19.45 4.05 -18.72
CA ILE A 88 -20.13 3.09 -19.57
C ILE A 88 -19.32 1.81 -19.76
N ARG A 89 -18.01 1.94 -19.98
CA ARG A 89 -17.11 0.79 -20.19
C ARG A 89 -16.51 0.23 -18.91
N ARG A 90 -16.41 1.05 -17.86
CA ARG A 90 -15.79 0.67 -16.58
C ARG A 90 -16.79 0.10 -15.58
N GLY A 91 -18.10 0.32 -15.81
CA GLY A 91 -19.14 -0.04 -14.89
C GLY A 91 -19.30 0.97 -13.74
N PRO A 92 -19.78 0.55 -12.57
CA PRO A 92 -20.01 1.46 -11.44
C PRO A 92 -18.70 2.03 -10.91
N PRO A 93 -18.76 3.15 -10.15
CA PRO A 93 -17.60 3.69 -9.47
C PRO A 93 -17.00 2.67 -8.50
N ILE A 94 -15.69 2.69 -8.37
CA ILE A 94 -14.98 1.80 -7.43
C ILE A 94 -14.07 2.61 -6.51
N ASP A 95 -13.87 2.07 -5.32
CA ASP A 95 -12.91 2.59 -4.34
C ASP A 95 -12.43 1.41 -3.49
N GLU A 96 -11.26 0.91 -3.82
CA GLU A 96 -10.72 -0.31 -3.25
C GLU A 96 -9.37 -0.06 -2.58
N LEU A 97 -9.10 -0.80 -1.52
CA LEU A 97 -7.76 -0.93 -0.97
C LEU A 97 -7.22 -2.31 -1.36
N TRP A 98 -6.04 -2.31 -1.97
CA TRP A 98 -5.26 -3.50 -2.27
C TRP A 98 -4.01 -3.47 -1.39
N LEU A 99 -3.74 -4.57 -0.69
CA LEU A 99 -2.62 -4.65 0.25
C LEU A 99 -1.83 -5.92 -0.01
N PHE A 100 -0.52 -5.78 -0.26
CA PHE A 100 0.34 -6.94 -0.52
C PHE A 100 1.71 -6.77 0.16
N HIS A 101 2.32 -7.90 0.42
CA HIS A 101 3.66 -7.96 1.03
C HIS A 101 4.73 -7.50 0.05
N GLY A 102 5.79 -6.89 0.57
CA GLY A 102 6.90 -6.37 -0.24
C GLY A 102 7.62 -7.40 -1.10
N CYS A 103 7.51 -8.70 -0.77
CA CYS A 103 8.11 -9.73 -1.61
C CYS A 103 7.51 -9.78 -3.03
N TYR A 104 6.35 -9.17 -3.25
CA TYR A 104 5.67 -9.16 -4.54
C TYR A 104 5.90 -7.88 -5.35
N VAL A 105 6.78 -6.97 -4.93
CA VAL A 105 6.95 -5.68 -5.61
C VAL A 105 7.39 -5.81 -7.07
N LYS A 106 8.24 -6.79 -7.37
CA LYS A 106 8.69 -7.03 -8.76
C LYS A 106 7.55 -7.51 -9.64
N THR A 107 6.75 -8.44 -9.12
CA THR A 107 5.57 -8.96 -9.82
C THR A 107 4.54 -7.86 -10.03
N ALA A 108 4.28 -7.06 -9.01
CA ALA A 108 3.33 -5.95 -9.09
C ALA A 108 3.73 -4.92 -10.14
N ARG A 109 5.03 -4.60 -10.23
CA ARG A 109 5.53 -3.65 -11.24
C ARG A 109 5.28 -4.15 -12.66
N VAL A 110 5.53 -5.42 -12.91
CA VAL A 110 5.46 -6.00 -14.26
C VAL A 110 4.03 -6.35 -14.65
N LEU A 111 3.28 -6.99 -13.75
CA LEU A 111 1.98 -7.56 -14.04
C LEU A 111 0.80 -6.78 -13.43
N GLY A 112 1.08 -5.76 -12.63
CA GLY A 112 0.05 -5.00 -11.94
C GLY A 112 -0.65 -5.81 -10.84
N LEU A 113 -1.73 -5.24 -10.30
CA LEU A 113 -2.49 -5.86 -9.22
C LEU A 113 -3.08 -7.22 -9.61
N ARG A 114 -3.51 -7.36 -10.86
CA ARG A 114 -4.11 -8.61 -11.34
C ARG A 114 -3.13 -9.78 -11.39
N GLY A 115 -1.83 -9.50 -11.49
CA GLY A 115 -0.81 -10.54 -11.54
C GLY A 115 -0.41 -11.08 -10.16
N LEU A 116 -0.96 -10.54 -9.09
CA LEU A 116 -0.64 -10.95 -7.73
C LEU A 116 -1.51 -12.12 -7.30
N ASN A 117 -0.88 -13.21 -6.86
CA ASN A 117 -1.59 -14.39 -6.35
C ASN A 117 -1.95 -14.26 -4.88
N ASP A 118 -1.20 -13.43 -4.14
CA ASP A 118 -1.39 -13.27 -2.70
C ASP A 118 -1.53 -11.78 -2.40
N VAL A 119 -2.75 -11.29 -2.56
CA VAL A 119 -3.11 -9.90 -2.32
C VAL A 119 -4.46 -9.85 -1.61
N HIS A 120 -4.57 -8.94 -0.65
CA HIS A 120 -5.81 -8.66 0.04
C HIS A 120 -6.50 -7.46 -0.60
N ARG A 121 -7.82 -7.51 -0.71
CA ARG A 121 -8.60 -6.45 -1.32
C ARG A 121 -9.87 -6.18 -0.52
N TRP A 122 -10.15 -4.89 -0.30
CA TRP A 122 -11.40 -4.42 0.32
C TRP A 122 -12.04 -3.40 -0.61
N SER A 123 -13.36 -3.46 -0.72
CA SER A 123 -14.13 -2.62 -1.65
C SER A 123 -15.07 -1.70 -0.88
N GLY A 124 -15.63 -0.71 -1.57
CA GLY A 124 -16.69 0.15 -1.04
C GLY A 124 -16.21 1.41 -0.34
N GLY A 125 -14.94 1.75 -0.45
CA GLY A 125 -14.36 2.94 0.17
C GLY A 125 -13.97 2.75 1.63
N PRO A 126 -13.25 3.74 2.21
CA PRO A 126 -12.65 3.60 3.54
C PRO A 126 -13.62 3.25 4.67
N THR A 127 -14.87 3.70 4.61
CA THR A 127 -15.86 3.39 5.63
C THR A 127 -16.38 1.94 5.57
N SER A 128 -16.14 1.27 4.44
CA SER A 128 -16.56 -0.13 4.23
C SER A 128 -15.40 -1.11 4.31
N TRP A 129 -14.16 -0.63 4.28
CA TRP A 129 -12.99 -1.50 4.39
C TRP A 129 -12.92 -2.10 5.80
N CYS A 130 -12.58 -3.38 5.90
CA CYS A 130 -12.48 -4.05 7.20
C CYS A 130 -11.13 -3.75 7.85
N TRP A 131 -11.10 -2.74 8.72
CA TRP A 131 -9.86 -2.26 9.35
C TRP A 131 -9.23 -3.28 10.29
N ASP A 132 -10.03 -4.15 10.91
CA ASP A 132 -9.50 -5.23 11.74
C ASP A 132 -8.71 -6.24 10.90
N GLU A 133 -9.21 -6.59 9.73
CA GLU A 133 -8.49 -7.47 8.80
C GLU A 133 -7.23 -6.80 8.26
N ILE A 134 -7.30 -5.51 7.92
CA ILE A 134 -6.16 -4.74 7.46
C ILE A 134 -5.05 -4.75 8.53
N LEU A 135 -5.41 -4.49 9.76
CA LEU A 135 -4.48 -4.52 10.89
C LEU A 135 -3.83 -5.91 11.03
N THR A 136 -4.63 -6.97 10.93
CA THR A 136 -4.13 -8.34 11.00
C THR A 136 -3.10 -8.62 9.91
N VAL A 137 -3.35 -8.18 8.69
CA VAL A 137 -2.40 -8.36 7.57
C VAL A 137 -1.11 -7.61 7.85
N LEU A 138 -1.19 -6.37 8.30
CA LEU A 138 -0.01 -5.52 8.54
C LEU A 138 0.87 -6.07 9.68
N THR A 139 0.27 -6.70 10.67
CA THR A 139 0.99 -7.19 11.86
C THR A 139 1.36 -8.67 11.82
N ALA A 140 0.94 -9.37 10.79
CA ALA A 140 1.22 -10.80 10.64
C ALA A 140 2.70 -11.12 10.45
#